data_e6445fc83ec1ebfc0482be1a6bfd08c7
#
_entry.id   e6445fc83ec1ebfc0482be1a6bfd08c7
#
_cell.length_a   1.000
_cell.length_b   1.000
_cell.length_c   1.000
_cell.angle_alpha   90.00
_cell.angle_beta   90.00
_cell.angle_gamma   90.00
#
_symmetry.space_group_name_H-M   'P 1'
#
loop_
_entity.id
_entity.type
_entity.pdbx_description
1 polymer ?
#
loop_
_entity_poly.entity_id
_entity_poly.type
_entity_poly.pdbx_seq_one_letter_code
_entity_poly.pdbx_strand_id
1 'polypeptide(L)'
;MRRSAVSPPWGATLADRQSPIRGLRWVAAATLVASAAVAHAQPAVIFELGGKFDRSFNQAAYQGAERWKKETGKPYLEFEVQNAAQREQAARRFAERGASPVVGIGFPQASSIEAVARDFPNQRFAIIDMVVALPNVQSFVFREHEGSFLVGMMAALASKSGKVGFVGGMDIPLVRKFLCGYEQGAKHANPKVQVIASMTGTTPAAWTDPARGAELTKAQMAQGVDVVFAAAGTTGLGIMQAAKDAGKLSIGVDSNQNHLHPGSVLTSMVKRTDLAVYEAFKGVKPGITALGLKEGGLDVAMDEHNAKLVSPAMLKVVEAAKADIISGKLKVVDYTVANACR
;
A
#
# COMPACT_ATOMS: atom_id res chain seq x y z
N MET A 1 -29.57 -49.73 73.66
CA MET A 1 -29.19 -51.13 74.00
C MET A 1 -27.72 -51.24 73.65
N ARG A 2 -26.87 -51.23 74.67
CA ARG A 2 -26.09 -52.36 75.20
C ARG A 2 -25.28 -53.04 74.12
N ARG A 3 -24.04 -53.17 74.13
CA ARG A 3 -22.88 -53.45 75.02
C ARG A 3 -21.83 -54.03 74.12
N SER A 4 -20.59 -54.17 74.28
CA SER A 4 -19.51 -54.09 75.22
C SER A 4 -18.23 -54.43 74.48
N ALA A 5 -17.22 -53.75 74.65
CA ALA A 5 -15.97 -54.01 75.36
C ALA A 5 -15.41 -55.46 75.27
N VAL A 6 -14.11 -55.52 74.89
CA VAL A 6 -13.09 -56.16 75.73
C VAL A 6 -11.72 -56.14 75.03
N SER A 7 -10.71 -55.62 75.73
CA SER A 7 -9.25 -55.83 75.54
C SER A 7 -8.79 -56.94 76.49
N PRO A 8 -7.50 -57.25 76.71
CA PRO A 8 -6.23 -57.22 75.97
C PRO A 8 -5.55 -58.67 76.09
N PRO A 9 -4.30 -58.98 76.32
CA PRO A 9 -3.03 -58.27 76.53
C PRO A 9 -1.74 -58.97 76.06
N TRP A 10 -0.58 -58.29 76.37
CA TRP A 10 0.80 -58.73 76.57
C TRP A 10 1.59 -59.16 75.33
N GLY A 11 2.89 -58.84 75.16
CA GLY A 11 3.93 -58.13 75.91
C GLY A 11 5.32 -58.35 75.29
N ALA A 12 6.22 -57.53 75.74
CA ALA A 12 7.67 -57.71 75.81
C ALA A 12 8.51 -57.55 74.56
N THR A 13 9.25 -56.53 74.50
CA THR A 13 10.60 -56.12 74.97
C THR A 13 11.77 -56.39 74.07
N LEU A 14 12.59 -55.32 73.91
CA LEU A 14 14.05 -55.19 73.72
C LEU A 14 14.61 -55.56 72.32
N ALA A 15 15.42 -54.75 71.61
CA ALA A 15 16.57 -53.98 71.97
C ALA A 15 17.11 -53.19 70.74
N ASP A 16 17.39 -51.97 70.98
CA ASP A 16 18.59 -51.23 70.65
C ASP A 16 19.43 -51.71 69.48
N ARG A 17 19.53 -50.88 68.46
CA ARG A 17 20.81 -50.52 67.76
C ARG A 17 20.64 -49.23 66.98
N GLN A 18 21.35 -48.22 67.46
CA GLN A 18 21.66 -46.98 66.78
C GLN A 18 22.54 -47.21 65.54
N SER A 19 22.19 -46.58 64.44
CA SER A 19 23.20 -46.06 63.52
C SER A 19 22.62 -44.91 62.67
N PRO A 20 23.31 -43.80 62.53
CA PRO A 20 22.80 -42.61 61.85
C PRO A 20 23.13 -42.64 60.33
N ILE A 21 22.11 -42.80 59.50
CA ILE A 21 22.30 -42.52 58.06
C ILE A 21 21.77 -41.11 57.80
N ARG A 22 22.72 -40.23 57.58
CA ARG A 22 22.47 -38.86 57.05
C ARG A 22 21.76 -38.99 55.71
N GLY A 23 20.47 -38.79 55.71
CA GLY A 23 19.65 -38.67 54.52
C GLY A 23 19.87 -37.28 53.86
N LEU A 24 20.61 -37.28 52.78
CA LEU A 24 20.84 -36.13 51.90
C LEU A 24 19.48 -35.80 51.22
N ARG A 25 18.81 -34.79 51.69
CA ARG A 25 17.59 -34.25 51.05
C ARG A 25 18.03 -33.49 49.78
N TRP A 26 17.91 -34.13 48.62
CA TRP A 26 17.96 -33.46 47.33
C TRP A 26 16.73 -32.57 47.16
N VAL A 27 16.87 -31.28 47.43
CA VAL A 27 15.91 -30.28 46.98
C VAL A 27 16.15 -30.08 45.49
N ALA A 28 15.38 -30.78 44.68
CA ALA A 28 15.30 -30.49 43.25
C ALA A 28 14.62 -29.13 43.07
N ALA A 29 15.41 -28.08 43.01
CA ALA A 29 14.93 -26.76 42.54
C ALA A 29 14.64 -26.87 41.05
N ALA A 30 13.36 -27.15 40.73
CA ALA A 30 12.86 -27.02 39.37
C ALA A 30 12.84 -25.54 39.01
N THR A 31 13.90 -25.03 38.39
CA THR A 31 13.94 -23.73 37.74
C THR A 31 12.99 -23.80 36.54
N LEU A 32 11.77 -23.32 36.70
CA LEU A 32 10.88 -22.96 35.58
C LEU A 32 11.55 -21.78 34.84
N VAL A 33 12.28 -22.09 33.78
CA VAL A 33 12.64 -21.09 32.79
C VAL A 33 11.35 -20.76 32.04
N ALA A 34 10.64 -19.74 32.54
CA ALA A 34 9.58 -19.11 31.78
C ALA A 34 10.23 -18.49 30.56
N SER A 35 10.24 -19.20 29.43
CA SER A 35 10.54 -18.64 28.13
C SER A 35 9.44 -17.59 27.88
N ALA A 36 9.72 -16.33 28.25
CA ALA A 36 8.92 -15.21 27.79
C ALA A 36 9.03 -15.22 26.26
N ALA A 37 8.05 -15.84 25.60
CA ALA A 37 7.86 -15.65 24.18
C ALA A 37 7.72 -14.14 24.00
N VAL A 38 8.74 -13.52 23.41
CA VAL A 38 8.65 -12.12 22.98
C VAL A 38 7.49 -12.09 21.99
N ALA A 39 6.32 -11.75 22.47
CA ALA A 39 5.16 -11.54 21.62
C ALA A 39 5.54 -10.42 20.66
N HIS A 40 5.97 -10.78 19.46
CA HIS A 40 6.20 -9.80 18.40
C HIS A 40 4.86 -9.12 18.17
N ALA A 41 4.83 -7.82 18.37
CA ALA A 41 3.64 -7.02 18.15
C ALA A 41 3.13 -7.28 16.72
N GLN A 42 1.85 -7.64 16.62
CA GLN A 42 1.20 -7.96 15.36
C GLN A 42 1.05 -6.67 14.53
N PRO A 43 1.49 -6.61 13.27
CA PRO A 43 1.29 -5.43 12.45
C PRO A 43 -0.19 -5.25 12.09
N ALA A 44 -0.57 -4.01 11.83
CA ALA A 44 -1.93 -3.65 11.44
C ALA A 44 -1.91 -2.74 10.21
N VAL A 45 -2.92 -2.85 9.33
CA VAL A 45 -3.13 -1.99 8.17
C VAL A 45 -4.55 -1.42 8.17
N ILE A 46 -4.66 -0.14 7.85
CA ILE A 46 -5.94 0.58 7.74
C ILE A 46 -6.09 1.02 6.29
N PHE A 47 -6.99 0.35 5.55
CA PHE A 47 -7.31 0.67 4.17
C PHE A 47 -8.24 1.88 4.10
N GLU A 48 -8.04 2.74 3.10
CA GLU A 48 -8.86 3.92 2.87
C GLU A 48 -10.17 3.59 2.14
N LEU A 49 -11.03 4.59 1.97
CA LEU A 49 -12.29 4.48 1.22
C LEU A 49 -12.08 3.79 -0.14
N GLY A 50 -13.03 2.95 -0.53
CA GLY A 50 -12.92 2.06 -1.69
C GLY A 50 -12.62 0.61 -1.29
N GLY A 51 -12.05 0.40 -0.07
CA GLY A 51 -11.75 -0.92 0.47
C GLY A 51 -10.60 -1.62 -0.22
N LYS A 52 -10.13 -2.72 0.36
CA LYS A 52 -8.93 -3.46 -0.07
C LYS A 52 -9.01 -4.12 -1.46
N PHE A 53 -10.20 -4.15 -2.06
CA PHE A 53 -10.43 -4.71 -3.40
C PHE A 53 -10.80 -3.66 -4.44
N ASP A 54 -10.30 -2.43 -4.28
CA ASP A 54 -10.53 -1.29 -5.18
C ASP A 54 -9.91 -1.45 -6.59
N ARG A 55 -9.21 -2.55 -6.84
CA ARG A 55 -8.48 -2.85 -8.08
C ARG A 55 -7.33 -1.89 -8.38
N SER A 56 -6.93 -1.04 -7.41
CA SER A 56 -5.94 0.01 -7.58
C SER A 56 -5.03 0.11 -6.35
N PHE A 57 -5.10 1.21 -5.61
CA PHE A 57 -4.21 1.60 -4.53
C PHE A 57 -4.31 0.74 -3.27
N ASN A 58 -5.53 0.55 -2.74
CA ASN A 58 -5.72 -0.30 -1.56
C ASN A 58 -5.44 -1.77 -1.87
N GLN A 59 -5.79 -2.23 -3.08
CA GLN A 59 -5.48 -3.60 -3.48
C GLN A 59 -3.97 -3.84 -3.55
N ALA A 60 -3.19 -2.88 -4.04
CA ALA A 60 -1.73 -2.97 -4.00
C ALA A 60 -1.22 -3.07 -2.54
N ALA A 61 -1.74 -2.24 -1.64
CA ALA A 61 -1.41 -2.31 -0.22
C ALA A 61 -1.75 -3.69 0.40
N TYR A 62 -2.93 -4.20 0.10
CA TYR A 62 -3.37 -5.53 0.53
C TYR A 62 -2.44 -6.64 0.04
N GLN A 63 -2.01 -6.59 -1.21
CA GLN A 63 -1.05 -7.56 -1.77
C GLN A 63 0.28 -7.56 -1.01
N GLY A 64 0.74 -6.40 -0.56
CA GLY A 64 1.95 -6.27 0.26
C GLY A 64 1.81 -6.94 1.63
N ALA A 65 0.67 -6.74 2.29
CA ALA A 65 0.35 -7.37 3.57
C ALA A 65 0.22 -8.90 3.45
N GLU A 66 -0.49 -9.38 2.42
CA GLU A 66 -0.63 -10.82 2.16
C GLU A 66 0.68 -11.49 1.75
N ARG A 67 1.53 -10.79 1.00
CA ARG A 67 2.89 -11.26 0.70
C ARG A 67 3.70 -11.46 1.97
N TRP A 68 3.69 -10.47 2.87
CA TRP A 68 4.39 -10.57 4.16
C TRP A 68 3.85 -11.74 5.00
N LYS A 69 2.53 -11.89 5.08
CA LYS A 69 1.87 -13.00 5.79
C LYS A 69 2.27 -14.35 5.20
N LYS A 70 2.28 -14.49 3.88
CA LYS A 70 2.68 -15.71 3.18
C LYS A 70 4.13 -16.09 3.45
N GLU A 71 5.04 -15.10 3.43
CA GLU A 71 6.47 -15.36 3.64
C GLU A 71 6.84 -15.63 5.09
N THR A 72 6.15 -15.00 6.04
CA THR A 72 6.49 -15.13 7.47
C THR A 72 5.64 -16.13 8.23
N GLY A 73 4.48 -16.51 7.70
CA GLY A 73 3.46 -17.31 8.39
C GLY A 73 2.75 -16.56 9.53
N LYS A 74 3.04 -15.27 9.73
CA LYS A 74 2.48 -14.46 10.82
C LYS A 74 1.21 -13.76 10.40
N PRO A 75 0.19 -13.67 11.27
CA PRO A 75 -1.02 -12.91 10.99
C PRO A 75 -0.77 -11.40 11.12
N TYR A 76 -1.64 -10.60 10.51
CA TYR A 76 -1.74 -9.16 10.70
C TYR A 76 -3.20 -8.76 10.97
N LEU A 77 -3.41 -7.55 11.49
CA LEU A 77 -4.73 -6.95 11.70
C LEU A 77 -5.06 -6.04 10.53
N GLU A 78 -6.35 -5.97 10.17
CA GLU A 78 -6.80 -5.07 9.11
C GLU A 78 -8.10 -4.36 9.46
N PHE A 79 -8.31 -3.18 8.88
CA PHE A 79 -9.55 -2.43 8.94
C PHE A 79 -9.78 -1.68 7.63
N GLU A 80 -11.02 -1.69 7.15
CA GLU A 80 -11.46 -0.93 5.96
C GLU A 80 -12.31 0.25 6.40
N VAL A 81 -11.84 1.47 6.14
CA VAL A 81 -12.54 2.72 6.48
C VAL A 81 -13.79 2.87 5.61
N GLN A 82 -14.91 3.15 6.25
CA GLN A 82 -16.19 3.44 5.59
C GLN A 82 -16.56 4.94 5.66
N ASN A 83 -15.96 5.67 6.60
CA ASN A 83 -16.12 7.11 6.74
C ASN A 83 -14.91 7.73 7.45
N ALA A 84 -14.76 9.05 7.33
CA ALA A 84 -13.58 9.76 7.84
C ALA A 84 -13.34 9.59 9.35
N ALA A 85 -14.39 9.53 10.17
CA ALA A 85 -14.26 9.43 11.62
C ALA A 85 -13.62 8.09 12.07
N GLN A 86 -13.75 7.04 11.27
CA GLN A 86 -13.20 5.72 11.59
C GLN A 86 -11.68 5.64 11.48
N ARG A 87 -11.02 6.58 10.80
CA ARG A 87 -9.56 6.56 10.61
C ARG A 87 -8.82 6.58 11.94
N GLU A 88 -9.09 7.58 12.77
CA GLU A 88 -8.44 7.69 14.07
C GLU A 88 -8.88 6.60 15.04
N GLN A 89 -10.17 6.26 15.04
CA GLN A 89 -10.69 5.18 15.88
C GLN A 89 -10.02 3.84 15.60
N ALA A 90 -9.79 3.51 14.33
CA ALA A 90 -9.10 2.27 13.94
C ALA A 90 -7.63 2.30 14.36
N ALA A 91 -6.93 3.40 14.08
CA ALA A 91 -5.52 3.55 14.46
C ALA A 91 -5.33 3.44 15.97
N ARG A 92 -6.17 4.13 16.77
CA ARG A 92 -6.15 4.10 18.23
C ARG A 92 -6.45 2.71 18.77
N ARG A 93 -7.49 2.05 18.26
CA ARG A 93 -7.83 0.68 18.66
C ARG A 93 -6.70 -0.31 18.40
N PHE A 94 -5.99 -0.19 17.29
CA PHE A 94 -4.84 -1.04 17.01
C PHE A 94 -3.67 -0.72 17.92
N ALA A 95 -3.39 0.56 18.19
CA ALA A 95 -2.35 0.98 19.12
C ALA A 95 -2.62 0.50 20.55
N GLU A 96 -3.85 0.64 21.05
CA GLU A 96 -4.28 0.15 22.38
C GLU A 96 -4.14 -1.37 22.53
N ARG A 97 -4.28 -2.11 21.45
CA ARG A 97 -4.04 -3.56 21.40
C ARG A 97 -2.58 -3.96 21.28
N GLY A 98 -1.68 -2.98 21.24
CA GLY A 98 -0.24 -3.22 21.09
C GLY A 98 0.19 -3.57 19.67
N ALA A 99 -0.64 -3.33 18.65
CA ALA A 99 -0.24 -3.56 17.26
C ALA A 99 0.92 -2.64 16.86
N SER A 100 1.94 -3.21 16.21
CA SER A 100 3.10 -2.44 15.74
C SER A 100 3.80 -3.17 14.59
N PRO A 101 4.00 -2.52 13.43
CA PRO A 101 3.52 -1.18 13.11
C PRO A 101 2.01 -1.09 12.85
N VAL A 102 1.45 0.11 13.01
CA VAL A 102 0.13 0.47 12.47
C VAL A 102 0.37 1.28 11.19
N VAL A 103 -0.14 0.79 10.06
CA VAL A 103 0.08 1.38 8.73
C VAL A 103 -1.22 2.00 8.22
N GLY A 104 -1.22 3.32 8.00
CA GLY A 104 -2.31 4.04 7.35
C GLY A 104 -2.10 4.12 5.83
N ILE A 105 -3.10 3.71 5.07
CA ILE A 105 -3.04 3.72 3.61
C ILE A 105 -3.68 5.00 3.06
N GLY A 106 -2.84 5.86 2.46
CA GLY A 106 -3.27 7.09 1.79
C GLY A 106 -3.22 8.35 2.65
N PHE A 107 -3.04 9.48 1.97
CA PHE A 107 -2.89 10.80 2.57
C PHE A 107 -4.00 11.19 3.57
N PRO A 108 -5.27 10.73 3.43
CA PRO A 108 -6.33 11.12 4.38
C PRO A 108 -6.13 10.53 5.78
N GLN A 109 -5.27 9.52 5.93
CA GLN A 109 -4.94 8.91 7.22
C GLN A 109 -3.94 9.77 8.05
N ALA A 110 -3.28 10.77 7.43
CA ALA A 110 -2.12 11.43 8.01
C ALA A 110 -2.41 12.07 9.38
N SER A 111 -3.48 12.87 9.50
CA SER A 111 -3.85 13.51 10.78
C SER A 111 -4.19 12.49 11.87
N SER A 112 -4.84 11.39 11.50
CA SER A 112 -5.20 10.30 12.42
C SER A 112 -3.95 9.55 12.90
N ILE A 113 -3.04 9.21 11.97
CA ILE A 113 -1.76 8.57 12.32
C ILE A 113 -0.92 9.53 13.19
N GLU A 114 -0.87 10.82 12.87
CA GLU A 114 -0.14 11.80 13.65
C GLU A 114 -0.66 11.91 15.10
N ALA A 115 -1.97 12.05 15.27
CA ALA A 115 -2.60 12.15 16.59
C ALA A 115 -2.31 10.90 17.43
N VAL A 116 -2.56 9.71 16.88
CA VAL A 116 -2.35 8.45 17.61
C VAL A 116 -0.87 8.18 17.87
N ALA A 117 0.02 8.47 16.92
CA ALA A 117 1.47 8.27 17.12
C ALA A 117 2.06 9.16 18.22
N ARG A 118 1.50 10.35 18.45
CA ARG A 118 1.87 11.22 19.60
C ARG A 118 1.47 10.60 20.94
N ASP A 119 0.29 9.99 21.00
CA ASP A 119 -0.23 9.36 22.22
C ASP A 119 0.46 8.03 22.54
N PHE A 120 1.03 7.37 21.51
CA PHE A 120 1.72 6.07 21.64
C PHE A 120 3.19 6.14 21.17
N PRO A 121 4.06 6.89 21.85
CA PRO A 121 5.42 7.18 21.38
C PRO A 121 6.34 5.95 21.28
N ASN A 122 6.03 4.88 22.01
CA ASN A 122 6.81 3.64 22.01
C ASN A 122 6.38 2.65 20.91
N GLN A 123 5.28 2.92 20.20
CA GLN A 123 4.83 2.10 19.08
C GLN A 123 5.32 2.67 17.76
N ARG A 124 5.32 1.82 16.73
CA ARG A 124 5.74 2.20 15.38
C ARG A 124 4.54 2.36 14.48
N PHE A 125 4.60 3.40 13.66
CA PHE A 125 3.57 3.73 12.68
C PHE A 125 4.18 3.93 11.32
N ALA A 126 3.38 3.73 10.28
CA ALA A 126 3.73 4.13 8.93
C ALA A 126 2.54 4.81 8.25
N ILE A 127 2.83 5.72 7.33
CA ILE A 127 1.84 6.40 6.50
C ILE A 127 2.28 6.33 5.04
N ILE A 128 1.32 6.09 4.15
CA ILE A 128 1.53 6.07 2.71
C ILE A 128 0.97 7.37 2.10
N ASP A 129 1.73 7.97 1.18
CA ASP A 129 1.36 9.18 0.42
C ASP A 129 1.25 10.48 1.21
N MET A 130 1.82 10.53 2.41
CA MET A 130 1.92 11.76 3.19
C MET A 130 3.15 11.73 4.10
N VAL A 131 3.56 12.90 4.57
CA VAL A 131 4.65 13.03 5.54
C VAL A 131 4.07 13.37 6.91
N VAL A 132 4.38 12.54 7.91
CA VAL A 132 4.15 12.80 9.33
C VAL A 132 5.50 12.82 10.04
N ALA A 133 5.92 13.99 10.47
CA ALA A 133 7.25 14.24 11.03
C ALA A 133 7.31 13.91 12.53
N LEU A 134 7.21 12.61 12.88
CA LEU A 134 7.32 12.11 14.25
C LEU A 134 8.42 11.03 14.35
N PRO A 135 9.08 10.89 15.51
CA PRO A 135 10.22 9.99 15.69
C PRO A 135 9.85 8.51 15.65
N ASN A 136 8.58 8.17 15.69
CA ASN A 136 8.05 6.80 15.63
C ASN A 136 7.24 6.51 14.35
N VAL A 137 7.24 7.43 13.36
CA VAL A 137 6.51 7.29 12.10
C VAL A 137 7.47 7.18 10.93
N GLN A 138 7.23 6.20 10.05
CA GLN A 138 7.83 6.13 8.72
C GLN A 138 6.82 6.63 7.68
N SER A 139 7.22 7.60 6.87
CA SER A 139 6.42 8.18 5.81
C SER A 139 6.92 7.68 4.46
N PHE A 140 6.10 6.91 3.75
CA PHE A 140 6.40 6.48 2.39
C PHE A 140 5.76 7.45 1.41
N VAL A 141 6.58 8.08 0.58
CA VAL A 141 6.14 8.95 -0.52
C VAL A 141 6.70 8.43 -1.83
N PHE A 142 5.99 8.69 -2.92
CA PHE A 142 6.39 8.22 -4.24
C PHE A 142 6.75 9.38 -5.16
N ARG A 143 7.60 9.11 -6.15
CA ARG A 143 7.92 10.05 -7.23
C ARG A 143 7.02 9.79 -8.42
N GLU A 144 5.71 9.88 -8.23
CA GLU A 144 4.69 9.51 -9.23
C GLU A 144 4.89 10.18 -10.58
N HIS A 145 5.49 11.38 -10.60
CA HIS A 145 5.85 12.09 -11.84
C HIS A 145 6.80 11.27 -12.73
N GLU A 146 7.70 10.45 -12.13
CA GLU A 146 8.63 9.62 -12.91
C GLU A 146 7.88 8.48 -13.65
N GLY A 147 7.02 7.73 -12.97
CA GLY A 147 6.21 6.66 -13.59
C GLY A 147 5.18 7.21 -14.57
N SER A 148 4.55 8.34 -14.22
CA SER A 148 3.59 9.02 -15.08
C SER A 148 4.23 9.56 -16.36
N PHE A 149 5.50 9.98 -16.31
CA PHE A 149 6.26 10.36 -17.49
C PHE A 149 6.36 9.20 -18.49
N LEU A 150 6.70 8.02 -18.02
CA LEU A 150 6.85 6.85 -18.91
C LEU A 150 5.51 6.48 -19.58
N VAL A 151 4.41 6.45 -18.82
CA VAL A 151 3.10 6.15 -19.42
C VAL A 151 2.56 7.29 -20.27
N GLY A 152 2.97 8.54 -20.00
CA GLY A 152 2.71 9.69 -20.88
C GLY A 152 3.38 9.54 -22.24
N MET A 153 4.65 9.08 -22.27
CA MET A 153 5.34 8.73 -23.51
C MET A 153 4.57 7.66 -24.27
N MET A 154 4.18 6.57 -23.58
CA MET A 154 3.43 5.47 -24.20
C MET A 154 2.10 5.96 -24.81
N ALA A 155 1.37 6.82 -24.09
CA ALA A 155 0.13 7.40 -24.57
C ALA A 155 0.34 8.17 -25.89
N ALA A 156 1.33 9.06 -25.92
CA ALA A 156 1.62 9.87 -27.10
C ALA A 156 2.10 9.03 -28.30
N LEU A 157 2.84 7.95 -28.05
CA LEU A 157 3.33 7.02 -29.09
C LEU A 157 2.21 6.13 -29.62
N ALA A 158 1.20 5.78 -28.79
CA ALA A 158 0.06 4.96 -29.20
C ALA A 158 -1.07 5.79 -29.85
N SER A 159 -1.15 7.08 -29.53
CA SER A 159 -2.20 7.96 -30.03
C SER A 159 -2.11 8.16 -31.54
N LYS A 160 -3.24 7.99 -32.22
CA LYS A 160 -3.41 8.27 -33.66
C LYS A 160 -3.96 9.67 -33.92
N SER A 161 -4.71 10.23 -32.95
CA SER A 161 -5.29 11.56 -33.04
C SER A 161 -4.34 12.68 -32.65
N GLY A 162 -3.25 12.36 -31.95
CA GLY A 162 -2.38 13.34 -31.28
C GLY A 162 -3.01 13.98 -30.05
N LYS A 163 -4.12 13.43 -29.52
CA LYS A 163 -4.80 13.89 -28.33
C LYS A 163 -4.88 12.76 -27.30
N VAL A 164 -4.32 13.01 -26.11
CA VAL A 164 -4.35 12.05 -25.00
C VAL A 164 -5.05 12.67 -23.81
N GLY A 165 -5.70 11.82 -23.01
CA GLY A 165 -6.51 12.23 -21.87
C GLY A 165 -5.86 11.88 -20.54
N PHE A 166 -6.18 12.66 -19.53
CA PHE A 166 -5.93 12.35 -18.13
C PHE A 166 -7.23 12.56 -17.35
N VAL A 167 -7.65 11.56 -16.58
CA VAL A 167 -8.74 11.71 -15.65
C VAL A 167 -8.21 11.33 -14.26
N GLY A 168 -8.04 12.35 -13.42
CA GLY A 168 -7.57 12.21 -12.05
C GLY A 168 -8.73 12.15 -11.05
N GLY A 169 -8.46 11.62 -9.86
CA GLY A 169 -9.38 11.63 -8.73
C GLY A 169 -9.59 13.05 -8.16
N MET A 170 -9.24 13.25 -6.89
CA MET A 170 -9.31 14.59 -6.28
C MET A 170 -8.31 15.55 -6.90
N ASP A 171 -8.74 16.81 -7.08
CA ASP A 171 -7.85 17.90 -7.50
C ASP A 171 -6.98 18.39 -6.33
N ILE A 172 -5.88 17.70 -6.11
CA ILE A 172 -4.90 17.97 -5.05
C ILE A 172 -3.47 17.90 -5.61
N PRO A 173 -2.47 18.51 -4.95
CA PRO A 173 -1.08 18.50 -5.43
C PRO A 173 -0.52 17.12 -5.74
N LEU A 174 -0.88 16.10 -4.96
CA LEU A 174 -0.49 14.71 -5.20
C LEU A 174 -0.97 14.21 -6.58
N VAL A 175 -2.24 14.44 -6.94
CA VAL A 175 -2.80 14.01 -8.23
C VAL A 175 -2.27 14.87 -9.38
N ARG A 176 -2.04 16.15 -9.12
CA ARG A 176 -1.38 17.04 -10.09
C ARG A 176 0.07 16.62 -10.39
N LYS A 177 0.75 15.94 -9.45
CA LYS A 177 2.07 15.34 -9.71
C LYS A 177 2.00 14.25 -10.77
N PHE A 178 0.98 13.38 -10.75
CA PHE A 178 0.75 12.41 -11.83
C PHE A 178 0.49 13.09 -13.16
N LEU A 179 -0.42 14.07 -13.19
CA LEU A 179 -0.72 14.82 -14.40
C LEU A 179 0.52 15.50 -14.98
N CYS A 180 1.29 16.16 -14.13
CA CYS A 180 2.51 16.87 -14.54
C CYS A 180 3.55 15.94 -15.17
N GLY A 181 3.79 14.77 -14.56
CA GLY A 181 4.65 13.75 -15.14
C GLY A 181 4.13 13.25 -16.48
N TYR A 182 2.84 12.95 -16.55
CA TYR A 182 2.17 12.48 -17.77
C TYR A 182 2.29 13.47 -18.92
N GLU A 183 2.01 14.76 -18.67
CA GLU A 183 2.16 15.82 -19.68
C GLU A 183 3.60 15.96 -20.19
N GLN A 184 4.57 15.93 -19.29
CA GLN A 184 5.99 16.02 -19.65
C GLN A 184 6.39 14.82 -20.52
N GLY A 185 6.01 13.60 -20.13
CA GLY A 185 6.31 12.40 -20.91
C GLY A 185 5.63 12.39 -22.28
N ALA A 186 4.36 12.78 -22.34
CA ALA A 186 3.63 12.86 -23.60
C ALA A 186 4.29 13.86 -24.58
N LYS A 187 4.64 15.05 -24.10
CA LYS A 187 5.33 16.08 -24.89
C LYS A 187 6.77 15.70 -25.26
N HIS A 188 7.45 14.93 -24.40
CA HIS A 188 8.78 14.41 -24.71
C HIS A 188 8.75 13.46 -25.91
N ALA A 189 7.75 12.57 -25.97
CA ALA A 189 7.59 11.63 -27.07
C ALA A 189 7.01 12.28 -28.35
N ASN A 190 6.09 13.24 -28.17
CA ASN A 190 5.49 14.00 -29.28
C ASN A 190 5.24 15.45 -28.85
N PRO A 191 6.11 16.41 -29.24
CA PRO A 191 5.94 17.82 -28.85
C PRO A 191 4.63 18.48 -29.31
N LYS A 192 3.93 17.89 -30.29
CA LYS A 192 2.64 18.40 -30.80
C LYS A 192 1.43 17.78 -30.12
N VAL A 193 1.60 16.81 -29.22
CA VAL A 193 0.50 16.13 -28.52
C VAL A 193 -0.28 17.14 -27.69
N GLN A 194 -1.60 17.00 -27.70
CA GLN A 194 -2.50 17.72 -26.82
C GLN A 194 -2.89 16.83 -25.66
N VAL A 195 -2.73 17.31 -24.42
CA VAL A 195 -3.18 16.63 -23.22
C VAL A 195 -4.44 17.32 -22.71
N ILE A 196 -5.54 16.57 -22.59
CA ILE A 196 -6.81 17.03 -22.06
C ILE A 196 -6.99 16.41 -20.68
N ALA A 197 -6.99 17.26 -19.64
CA ALA A 197 -7.06 16.81 -18.26
C ALA A 197 -8.39 17.16 -17.60
N SER A 198 -8.91 16.25 -16.79
CA SER A 198 -10.10 16.44 -15.94
C SER A 198 -9.87 15.83 -14.59
N MET A 199 -10.47 16.38 -13.54
CA MET A 199 -10.53 15.80 -12.20
C MET A 199 -11.96 15.41 -11.88
N THR A 200 -12.15 14.29 -11.19
CA THR A 200 -13.51 13.78 -10.89
C THR A 200 -14.18 14.54 -9.76
N GLY A 201 -13.41 15.26 -8.93
CA GLY A 201 -13.95 16.09 -7.87
C GLY A 201 -12.90 16.68 -6.94
N THR A 202 -13.37 17.28 -5.85
CA THR A 202 -12.56 17.92 -4.81
C THR A 202 -12.76 17.30 -3.43
N THR A 203 -13.57 16.25 -3.35
CA THR A 203 -13.88 15.51 -2.11
C THR A 203 -13.48 14.03 -2.26
N PRO A 204 -13.38 13.26 -1.16
CA PRO A 204 -13.05 11.83 -1.23
C PRO A 204 -13.99 10.97 -2.10
N ALA A 205 -15.21 11.41 -2.37
CA ALA A 205 -16.12 10.74 -3.32
C ALA A 205 -15.52 10.61 -4.73
N ALA A 206 -14.59 11.48 -5.09
CA ALA A 206 -13.84 11.44 -6.35
C ALA A 206 -13.14 10.09 -6.61
N TRP A 207 -12.85 9.31 -5.56
CA TRP A 207 -12.16 8.02 -5.67
C TRP A 207 -13.10 6.82 -5.90
N THR A 208 -14.43 7.01 -5.70
CA THR A 208 -15.42 5.92 -5.67
C THR A 208 -16.64 6.19 -6.55
N ASP A 209 -16.47 6.95 -7.62
CA ASP A 209 -17.53 7.31 -8.57
C ASP A 209 -17.18 6.91 -10.02
N PRO A 210 -17.30 5.62 -10.39
CA PRO A 210 -17.06 5.14 -11.74
C PRO A 210 -17.94 5.81 -12.80
N ALA A 211 -19.18 6.21 -12.44
CA ALA A 211 -20.09 6.88 -13.36
C ALA A 211 -19.52 8.24 -13.79
N ARG A 212 -19.06 9.03 -12.83
CA ARG A 212 -18.40 10.31 -13.10
C ARG A 212 -17.13 10.14 -13.93
N GLY A 213 -16.32 9.12 -13.63
CA GLY A 213 -15.15 8.77 -14.43
C GLY A 213 -15.49 8.49 -15.88
N ALA A 214 -16.54 7.70 -16.12
CA ALA A 214 -17.02 7.37 -17.47
C ALA A 214 -17.54 8.61 -18.23
N GLU A 215 -18.28 9.49 -17.58
CA GLU A 215 -18.79 10.75 -18.18
C GLU A 215 -17.65 11.64 -18.67
N LEU A 216 -16.67 11.90 -17.82
CA LEU A 216 -15.50 12.73 -18.19
C LEU A 216 -14.71 12.11 -19.33
N THR A 217 -14.54 10.79 -19.32
CA THR A 217 -13.86 10.06 -20.38
C THR A 217 -14.58 10.19 -21.70
N LYS A 218 -15.90 10.01 -21.74
CA LYS A 218 -16.72 10.20 -22.94
C LYS A 218 -16.61 11.63 -23.48
N ALA A 219 -16.62 12.63 -22.58
CA ALA A 219 -16.47 14.03 -22.96
C ALA A 219 -15.09 14.33 -23.58
N GLN A 220 -14.00 13.71 -23.05
CA GLN A 220 -12.66 13.84 -23.63
C GLN A 220 -12.58 13.13 -25.00
N MET A 221 -13.18 11.95 -25.12
CA MET A 221 -13.21 11.21 -26.40
C MET A 221 -14.00 11.94 -27.49
N ALA A 222 -15.08 12.64 -27.13
CA ALA A 222 -15.80 13.52 -28.04
C ALA A 222 -14.93 14.68 -28.56
N GLN A 223 -13.89 15.07 -27.81
CA GLN A 223 -12.88 16.05 -28.22
C GLN A 223 -11.72 15.41 -29.02
N GLY A 224 -11.77 14.10 -29.28
CA GLY A 224 -10.82 13.36 -30.07
C GLY A 224 -9.72 12.64 -29.28
N VAL A 225 -9.82 12.56 -27.95
CA VAL A 225 -8.90 11.72 -27.14
C VAL A 225 -9.03 10.25 -27.55
N ASP A 226 -7.92 9.57 -27.74
CA ASP A 226 -7.88 8.15 -28.11
C ASP A 226 -7.07 7.26 -27.15
N VAL A 227 -6.35 7.87 -26.19
CA VAL A 227 -5.70 7.19 -25.06
C VAL A 227 -5.96 8.00 -23.80
N VAL A 228 -6.49 7.39 -22.72
CA VAL A 228 -6.78 8.08 -21.45
C VAL A 228 -6.06 7.43 -20.27
N PHE A 229 -5.40 8.22 -19.43
CA PHE A 229 -4.80 7.76 -18.18
C PHE A 229 -5.79 7.90 -17.01
N ALA A 230 -6.09 6.79 -16.33
CA ALA A 230 -7.11 6.68 -15.29
C ALA A 230 -6.47 6.75 -13.88
N ALA A 231 -6.06 7.93 -13.43
CA ALA A 231 -5.42 8.12 -12.12
C ALA A 231 -6.45 8.46 -11.02
N ALA A 232 -7.41 7.53 -10.75
CA ALA A 232 -8.61 7.86 -9.99
C ALA A 232 -9.14 6.73 -9.06
N GLY A 233 -8.30 5.79 -8.63
CA GLY A 233 -8.75 4.69 -7.76
C GLY A 233 -9.88 3.87 -8.37
N THR A 234 -10.91 3.50 -7.59
CA THR A 234 -12.10 2.74 -8.08
C THR A 234 -12.84 3.47 -9.21
N THR A 235 -12.84 4.80 -9.21
CA THR A 235 -13.39 5.62 -10.31
C THR A 235 -12.74 5.30 -11.65
N GLY A 236 -11.48 4.87 -11.65
CA GLY A 236 -10.73 4.42 -12.81
C GLY A 236 -11.38 3.28 -13.57
N LEU A 237 -12.16 2.42 -12.90
CA LEU A 237 -12.88 1.33 -13.56
C LEU A 237 -13.88 1.84 -14.59
N GLY A 238 -14.61 2.92 -14.27
CA GLY A 238 -15.54 3.58 -15.21
C GLY A 238 -14.81 4.24 -16.37
N ILE A 239 -13.63 4.83 -16.13
CA ILE A 239 -12.79 5.44 -17.16
C ILE A 239 -12.33 4.38 -18.17
N MET A 240 -11.77 3.28 -17.69
CA MET A 240 -11.29 2.19 -18.53
C MET A 240 -12.43 1.50 -19.28
N GLN A 241 -13.60 1.30 -18.66
CA GLN A 241 -14.77 0.76 -19.32
C GLN A 241 -15.25 1.67 -20.45
N ALA A 242 -15.36 2.98 -20.21
CA ALA A 242 -15.78 3.94 -21.24
C ALA A 242 -14.78 3.99 -22.42
N ALA A 243 -13.48 3.88 -22.16
CA ALA A 243 -12.46 3.79 -23.19
C ALA A 243 -12.63 2.54 -24.05
N LYS A 244 -12.80 1.38 -23.41
CA LYS A 244 -13.05 0.10 -24.09
C LYS A 244 -14.29 0.17 -24.98
N ASP A 245 -15.41 0.68 -24.44
CA ASP A 245 -16.70 0.75 -25.16
C ASP A 245 -16.61 1.66 -26.40
N ALA A 246 -15.75 2.68 -26.35
CA ALA A 246 -15.46 3.57 -27.46
C ALA A 246 -14.40 3.01 -28.45
N GLY A 247 -13.87 1.80 -28.22
CA GLY A 247 -12.78 1.25 -29.01
C GLY A 247 -11.47 2.05 -28.92
N LYS A 248 -11.24 2.70 -27.76
CA LYS A 248 -10.06 3.52 -27.44
C LYS A 248 -9.19 2.83 -26.39
N LEU A 249 -8.00 3.39 -26.16
CA LEU A 249 -7.06 2.86 -25.19
C LEU A 249 -7.18 3.59 -23.85
N SER A 250 -6.86 2.86 -22.79
CA SER A 250 -6.71 3.40 -21.45
C SER A 250 -5.37 3.00 -20.82
N ILE A 251 -4.98 3.70 -19.77
CA ILE A 251 -3.82 3.38 -18.95
C ILE A 251 -4.29 3.27 -17.52
N GLY A 252 -3.95 2.15 -16.86
CA GLY A 252 -4.25 1.88 -15.47
C GLY A 252 -3.28 2.56 -14.50
N VAL A 253 -3.58 2.47 -13.19
CA VAL A 253 -2.79 3.08 -12.12
C VAL A 253 -2.67 2.18 -10.89
N ASP A 254 -1.63 2.37 -10.10
CA ASP A 254 -1.29 1.71 -8.83
C ASP A 254 -1.01 0.22 -8.99
N SER A 255 -2.03 -0.58 -9.30
CA SER A 255 -1.92 -2.01 -9.59
C SER A 255 -1.80 -2.27 -11.08
N ASN A 256 -1.29 -3.44 -11.48
CA ASN A 256 -1.42 -3.88 -12.86
C ASN A 256 -2.88 -4.18 -13.19
N GLN A 257 -3.50 -3.30 -13.97
CA GLN A 257 -4.90 -3.35 -14.38
C GLN A 257 -5.09 -3.83 -15.83
N ASN A 258 -4.03 -4.27 -16.51
CA ASN A 258 -4.06 -4.69 -17.92
C ASN A 258 -5.10 -5.79 -18.17
N HIS A 259 -5.27 -6.70 -17.21
CA HIS A 259 -6.21 -7.81 -17.25
C HIS A 259 -7.70 -7.41 -17.20
N LEU A 260 -8.01 -6.18 -16.78
CA LEU A 260 -9.40 -5.72 -16.67
C LEU A 260 -10.05 -5.58 -18.06
N HIS A 261 -9.30 -5.09 -19.03
CA HIS A 261 -9.76 -4.97 -20.42
C HIS A 261 -8.63 -5.31 -21.39
N PRO A 262 -8.33 -6.62 -21.58
CA PRO A 262 -7.29 -7.07 -22.49
C PRO A 262 -7.47 -6.49 -23.90
N GLY A 263 -6.39 -5.93 -24.46
CA GLY A 263 -6.42 -5.30 -25.79
C GLY A 263 -7.01 -3.87 -25.81
N SER A 264 -7.43 -3.31 -24.65
CA SER A 264 -7.84 -1.91 -24.50
C SER A 264 -7.01 -1.16 -23.45
N VAL A 265 -6.46 -1.85 -22.46
CA VAL A 265 -5.50 -1.24 -21.51
C VAL A 265 -4.10 -1.31 -22.12
N LEU A 266 -3.57 -0.15 -22.52
CA LEU A 266 -2.25 -0.03 -23.13
C LEU A 266 -1.13 -0.48 -22.18
N THR A 267 -1.24 -0.08 -20.94
CA THR A 267 -0.35 -0.41 -19.82
C THR A 267 -0.95 0.06 -18.51
N SER A 268 -0.27 -0.19 -17.39
CA SER A 268 -0.58 0.39 -16.09
C SER A 268 0.66 1.03 -15.48
N MET A 269 0.54 2.25 -14.96
CA MET A 269 1.57 2.87 -14.14
C MET A 269 1.50 2.25 -12.75
N VAL A 270 2.36 1.28 -12.50
CA VAL A 270 2.39 0.53 -11.24
C VAL A 270 3.07 1.37 -10.17
N LYS A 271 2.36 1.58 -9.06
CA LYS A 271 2.87 2.22 -7.85
C LYS A 271 2.96 1.17 -6.76
N ARG A 272 4.18 0.87 -6.34
CA ARG A 272 4.51 -0.26 -5.47
C ARG A 272 4.13 0.00 -4.00
N THR A 273 2.85 0.32 -3.78
CA THR A 273 2.26 0.42 -2.43
C THR A 273 2.39 -0.92 -1.68
N ASP A 274 2.36 -2.04 -2.43
CA ASP A 274 2.67 -3.37 -1.92
C ASP A 274 4.06 -3.45 -1.28
N LEU A 275 5.07 -2.87 -1.92
CA LEU A 275 6.44 -2.81 -1.39
C LEU A 275 6.49 -1.97 -0.11
N ALA A 276 5.82 -0.81 -0.08
CA ALA A 276 5.82 0.07 1.09
C ALA A 276 5.18 -0.61 2.32
N VAL A 277 4.04 -1.28 2.16
CA VAL A 277 3.39 -2.02 3.26
C VAL A 277 4.23 -3.21 3.70
N TYR A 278 4.76 -3.97 2.74
CA TYR A 278 5.63 -5.10 3.03
C TYR A 278 6.87 -4.68 3.83
N GLU A 279 7.55 -3.60 3.44
CA GLU A 279 8.73 -3.08 4.15
C GLU A 279 8.37 -2.50 5.52
N ALA A 280 7.22 -1.83 5.66
CA ALA A 280 6.72 -1.37 6.95
C ALA A 280 6.49 -2.55 7.91
N PHE A 281 5.90 -3.64 7.44
CA PHE A 281 5.64 -4.84 8.24
C PHE A 281 6.93 -5.59 8.63
N LYS A 282 7.98 -5.49 7.85
CA LYS A 282 9.32 -6.01 8.21
C LYS A 282 9.98 -5.19 9.31
N GLY A 283 9.71 -3.90 9.38
CA GLY A 283 10.24 -3.02 10.41
C GLY A 283 10.27 -1.56 9.97
N VAL A 284 9.56 -0.73 10.72
CA VAL A 284 9.51 0.72 10.50
C VAL A 284 10.85 1.38 10.76
N LYS A 285 11.30 2.18 9.80
CA LYS A 285 12.46 3.06 9.89
C LYS A 285 11.95 4.51 9.89
N PRO A 286 11.81 5.17 11.05
CA PRO A 286 11.23 6.51 11.11
C PRO A 286 11.90 7.51 10.16
N GLY A 287 11.10 8.44 9.66
CA GLY A 287 11.52 9.42 8.67
C GLY A 287 10.86 9.20 7.30
N ILE A 288 11.38 9.86 6.27
CA ILE A 288 10.81 9.84 4.92
C ILE A 288 11.54 8.78 4.07
N THR A 289 10.77 7.91 3.45
CA THR A 289 11.23 6.96 2.44
C THR A 289 10.59 7.34 1.10
N ALA A 290 11.38 7.90 0.19
CA ALA A 290 10.92 8.28 -1.14
C ALA A 290 11.19 7.13 -2.13
N LEU A 291 10.14 6.66 -2.81
CA LEU A 291 10.18 5.55 -3.74
C LEU A 291 9.90 6.05 -5.17
N GLY A 292 10.90 6.02 -6.02
CA GLY A 292 10.81 6.34 -7.45
C GLY A 292 11.14 5.13 -8.32
N LEU A 293 11.44 5.37 -9.60
CA LEU A 293 11.90 4.33 -10.52
C LEU A 293 13.22 3.68 -10.04
N LYS A 294 14.13 4.48 -9.51
CA LYS A 294 15.43 4.01 -9.01
C LYS A 294 15.30 3.05 -7.83
N GLU A 295 14.38 3.31 -6.93
CA GLU A 295 14.10 2.49 -5.75
C GLU A 295 13.15 1.32 -6.03
N GLY A 296 12.72 1.14 -7.30
CA GLY A 296 11.74 0.11 -7.67
C GLY A 296 10.34 0.38 -7.12
N GLY A 297 10.04 1.64 -6.74
CA GLY A 297 8.75 2.06 -6.24
C GLY A 297 7.69 2.31 -7.31
N LEU A 298 8.13 2.44 -8.55
CA LEU A 298 7.28 2.68 -9.72
C LEU A 298 7.72 1.79 -10.87
N ASP A 299 6.78 1.42 -11.73
CA ASP A 299 7.06 0.69 -12.96
C ASP A 299 5.94 0.86 -13.99
N VAL A 300 6.18 0.31 -15.18
CA VAL A 300 5.22 0.22 -16.29
C VAL A 300 4.88 -1.25 -16.50
N ALA A 301 3.62 -1.62 -16.42
CA ALA A 301 3.20 -3.02 -16.52
C ALA A 301 3.26 -3.53 -17.95
N MET A 302 3.93 -4.68 -18.12
CA MET A 302 3.99 -5.42 -19.38
C MET A 302 3.62 -6.89 -19.12
N ASP A 303 2.61 -7.39 -19.84
CA ASP A 303 2.14 -8.77 -19.75
C ASP A 303 1.45 -9.22 -21.03
N GLU A 304 0.87 -10.41 -21.04
CA GLU A 304 0.15 -11.00 -22.18
C GLU A 304 -1.08 -10.19 -22.60
N HIS A 305 -1.68 -9.40 -21.71
CA HIS A 305 -2.92 -8.65 -21.99
C HIS A 305 -2.65 -7.39 -22.84
N ASN A 306 -1.45 -6.82 -22.74
CA ASN A 306 -1.09 -5.62 -23.48
C ASN A 306 0.05 -5.81 -24.51
N ALA A 307 0.63 -7.00 -24.60
CA ALA A 307 1.78 -7.27 -25.48
C ALA A 307 1.53 -6.92 -26.95
N LYS A 308 0.29 -7.02 -27.44
CA LYS A 308 -0.06 -6.67 -28.83
C LYS A 308 -0.23 -5.16 -29.05
N LEU A 309 -0.36 -4.36 -27.99
CA LEU A 309 -0.55 -2.91 -28.04
C LEU A 309 0.78 -2.17 -27.99
N VAL A 310 1.81 -2.78 -27.41
CA VAL A 310 3.13 -2.16 -27.18
C VAL A 310 4.12 -2.73 -28.19
N SER A 311 4.52 -1.90 -29.14
CA SER A 311 5.54 -2.30 -30.11
C SER A 311 6.93 -2.38 -29.49
N PRO A 312 7.85 -3.24 -30.01
CA PRO A 312 9.24 -3.26 -29.56
C PRO A 312 9.93 -1.89 -29.67
N ALA A 313 9.59 -1.07 -30.68
CA ALA A 313 10.12 0.27 -30.83
C ALA A 313 9.63 1.21 -29.72
N MET A 314 8.35 1.15 -29.35
CA MET A 314 7.79 1.89 -28.21
C MET A 314 8.51 1.51 -26.92
N LEU A 315 8.60 0.20 -26.62
CA LEU A 315 9.24 -0.29 -25.42
C LEU A 315 10.69 0.17 -25.33
N LYS A 316 11.45 0.11 -26.42
CA LYS A 316 12.85 0.52 -26.45
C LYS A 316 13.05 1.99 -26.05
N VAL A 317 12.22 2.91 -26.55
CA VAL A 317 12.37 4.34 -26.21
C VAL A 317 11.89 4.64 -24.78
N VAL A 318 10.89 3.94 -24.29
CA VAL A 318 10.40 4.09 -22.92
C VAL A 318 11.43 3.56 -21.91
N GLU A 319 12.05 2.40 -22.17
CA GLU A 319 13.12 1.86 -21.33
C GLU A 319 14.38 2.75 -21.33
N ALA A 320 14.71 3.36 -22.47
CA ALA A 320 15.81 4.34 -22.53
C ALA A 320 15.52 5.57 -21.65
N ALA A 321 14.30 6.12 -21.72
CA ALA A 321 13.88 7.22 -20.86
C ALA A 321 13.86 6.83 -19.37
N LYS A 322 13.42 5.62 -19.05
CA LYS A 322 13.47 5.06 -17.67
C LYS A 322 14.92 5.03 -17.16
N ALA A 323 15.86 4.54 -17.96
CA ALA A 323 17.28 4.52 -17.60
C ALA A 323 17.86 5.95 -17.44
N ASP A 324 17.48 6.88 -18.29
CA ASP A 324 17.90 8.28 -18.19
C ASP A 324 17.33 8.99 -16.94
N ILE A 325 16.10 8.67 -16.53
CA ILE A 325 15.52 9.17 -15.27
C ILE A 325 16.27 8.57 -14.06
N ILE A 326 16.47 7.25 -14.05
CA ILE A 326 17.18 6.54 -12.95
C ILE A 326 18.61 7.07 -12.78
N SER A 327 19.30 7.36 -13.87
CA SER A 327 20.66 7.92 -13.84
C SER A 327 20.71 9.43 -13.52
N GLY A 328 19.55 10.11 -13.54
CA GLY A 328 19.44 11.55 -13.33
C GLY A 328 19.79 12.39 -14.57
N LYS A 329 20.04 11.77 -15.72
CA LYS A 329 20.28 12.46 -16.99
C LYS A 329 19.02 13.15 -17.49
N LEU A 330 17.85 12.53 -17.32
CA LEU A 330 16.54 13.11 -17.58
C LEU A 330 15.86 13.44 -16.26
N LYS A 331 15.55 14.73 -16.05
CA LYS A 331 14.86 15.21 -14.85
C LYS A 331 13.40 15.48 -15.17
N VAL A 332 12.50 14.83 -14.47
CA VAL A 332 11.06 15.09 -14.54
C VAL A 332 10.68 16.06 -13.43
N VAL A 333 9.99 17.14 -13.77
CA VAL A 333 9.56 18.15 -12.79
C VAL A 333 8.52 17.55 -11.84
N ASP A 334 8.77 17.68 -10.55
CA ASP A 334 7.79 17.34 -9.50
C ASP A 334 6.91 18.56 -9.20
N TYR A 335 5.62 18.45 -9.49
CA TYR A 335 4.64 19.49 -9.24
C TYR A 335 4.62 19.93 -7.77
N THR A 336 4.80 19.00 -6.83
CA THR A 336 4.72 19.30 -5.39
C THR A 336 5.91 20.12 -4.88
N VAL A 337 7.01 20.16 -5.62
CA VAL A 337 8.20 20.96 -5.31
C VAL A 337 8.17 22.29 -6.08
N ALA A 338 7.85 22.23 -7.37
CA ALA A 338 7.91 23.39 -8.25
C ALA A 338 6.61 24.22 -8.25
N ASN A 339 5.50 23.68 -7.77
CA ASN A 339 4.15 24.22 -7.89
C ASN A 339 3.76 24.61 -9.34
N ALA A 340 4.40 23.95 -10.30
CA ALA A 340 4.21 24.14 -11.75
C ALA A 340 4.70 22.89 -12.48
N CYS A 341 4.26 22.70 -13.73
CA CYS A 341 4.67 21.60 -14.62
C CYS A 341 5.75 22.02 -15.65
N ARG A 342 6.34 23.18 -15.50
CA ARG A 342 7.30 23.78 -16.46
C ARG A 342 8.50 24.35 -15.73
#